data_144e51ea1026f8e57f52ffe534448d09
#
_entry.id   144e51ea1026f8e57f52ffe534448d09
#
_cell.length_a   1.000
_cell.length_b   1.000
_cell.length_c   1.000
_cell.angle_alpha   90.00
_cell.angle_beta   90.00
_cell.angle_gamma   90.00
#
_symmetry.space_group_name_H-M   'P 1'
#
loop_
_entity.id
_entity.type
_entity.pdbx_description
1 polymer ?
#
loop_
_entity_poly.entity_id
_entity_poly.type
_entity_poly.pdbx_seq_one_letter_code
_entity_poly.pdbx_strand_id
1 'polypeptide(L)'
;MSPETSAIGILGAGRVGTALARLALGAGYEVRVATGRPPAEIELLLEIMAPGAKAGTAEAAIANSDIVLLALPLSKYRSLKPELLAGKVVVDIMNYWAPTDGTIAEFEGVRSSSEVVQEFLSAALLVRSFNHMGYHEIEEEARPAGDPDRRALAIAGNDPAARGIVAAFVDRLGYDAVDAGPLAASRTFGTGTPIFGATFGRSEMERMLSVEPVA
;
A
#
# COMPACT_ATOMS: atom_id res chain seq x y z
N MET A 1 6.55 -2.35 24.38
CA MET A 1 7.31 -2.20 23.13
C MET A 1 6.64 -3.17 22.14
N SER A 2 5.96 -2.65 21.10
CA SER A 2 5.50 -3.48 19.99
C SER A 2 6.72 -4.14 19.33
N PRO A 3 6.63 -5.39 18.86
CA PRO A 3 7.72 -6.00 18.11
C PRO A 3 8.08 -5.10 16.93
N GLU A 4 9.34 -4.79 16.79
CA GLU A 4 9.81 -3.92 15.71
C GLU A 4 9.56 -4.63 14.38
N THR A 5 8.69 -4.07 13.53
CA THR A 5 8.43 -4.60 12.20
C THR A 5 9.75 -4.66 11.44
N SER A 6 10.15 -5.84 11.00
CA SER A 6 11.45 -6.06 10.39
C SER A 6 11.38 -6.61 8.96
N ALA A 7 10.26 -7.20 8.55
CA ALA A 7 10.11 -7.86 7.27
C ALA A 7 8.83 -7.45 6.52
N ILE A 8 8.99 -7.20 5.22
CA ILE A 8 7.93 -6.75 4.32
C ILE A 8 7.78 -7.77 3.19
N GLY A 9 6.53 -8.22 2.98
CA GLY A 9 6.15 -8.99 1.80
C GLY A 9 5.49 -8.09 0.76
N ILE A 10 5.91 -8.15 -0.49
CA ILE A 10 5.32 -7.38 -1.58
C ILE A 10 4.76 -8.34 -2.62
N LEU A 11 3.45 -8.26 -2.86
CA LEU A 11 2.79 -9.01 -3.91
C LEU A 11 2.63 -8.12 -5.14
N GLY A 12 3.58 -8.27 -6.07
CA GLY A 12 3.70 -7.49 -7.30
C GLY A 12 5.10 -6.91 -7.49
N ALA A 13 5.72 -7.19 -8.64
CA ALA A 13 7.05 -6.72 -9.04
C ALA A 13 6.97 -5.67 -10.16
N GLY A 14 5.88 -4.89 -10.18
CA GLY A 14 5.71 -3.75 -11.08
C GLY A 14 6.43 -2.49 -10.58
N ARG A 15 6.20 -1.34 -11.25
CA ARG A 15 6.85 -0.06 -10.93
C ARG A 15 6.65 0.35 -9.46
N VAL A 16 5.42 0.27 -8.95
CA VAL A 16 5.10 0.59 -7.54
C VAL A 16 5.78 -0.39 -6.59
N GLY A 17 5.64 -1.70 -6.84
CA GLY A 17 6.19 -2.73 -5.96
C GLY A 17 7.71 -2.67 -5.86
N THR A 18 8.43 -2.41 -6.97
CA THR A 18 9.89 -2.29 -6.96
C THR A 18 10.37 -0.97 -6.34
N ALA A 19 9.65 0.14 -6.52
CA ALA A 19 9.95 1.41 -5.85
C ALA A 19 9.81 1.29 -4.32
N LEU A 20 8.70 0.71 -3.85
CA LEU A 20 8.49 0.44 -2.42
C LEU A 20 9.50 -0.58 -1.86
N ALA A 21 9.90 -1.57 -2.66
CA ALA A 21 10.95 -2.51 -2.25
C ALA A 21 12.29 -1.79 -1.99
N ARG A 22 12.74 -0.91 -2.89
CA ARG A 22 13.96 -0.12 -2.70
C ARG A 22 13.87 0.80 -1.48
N LEU A 23 12.75 1.50 -1.36
CA LEU A 23 12.54 2.41 -0.22
C LEU A 23 12.54 1.66 1.12
N ALA A 24 11.85 0.51 1.18
CA ALA A 24 11.82 -0.33 2.38
C ALA A 24 13.19 -0.93 2.73
N LEU A 25 13.97 -1.39 1.72
CA LEU A 25 15.34 -1.83 1.91
C LEU A 25 16.23 -0.70 2.46
N GLY A 26 16.10 0.52 1.89
CA GLY A 26 16.81 1.71 2.36
C GLY A 26 16.46 2.08 3.81
N ALA A 27 15.23 1.80 4.23
CA ALA A 27 14.77 1.97 5.61
C ALA A 27 15.15 0.80 6.55
N GLY A 28 15.90 -0.21 6.06
CA GLY A 28 16.43 -1.32 6.85
C GLY A 28 15.45 -2.48 7.05
N TYR A 29 14.43 -2.62 6.20
CA TYR A 29 13.57 -3.80 6.21
C TYR A 29 14.17 -4.96 5.41
N GLU A 30 13.89 -6.20 5.81
CA GLU A 30 13.98 -7.34 4.90
C GLU A 30 12.79 -7.31 3.96
N VAL A 31 13.05 -7.45 2.64
CA VAL A 31 11.99 -7.40 1.61
C VAL A 31 11.95 -8.69 0.82
N ARG A 32 10.75 -9.28 0.75
CA ARG A 32 10.44 -10.42 -0.13
C ARG A 32 9.39 -10.01 -1.14
N VAL A 33 9.65 -10.30 -2.41
CA VAL A 33 8.75 -9.95 -3.51
C VAL A 33 8.26 -11.22 -4.17
N ALA A 34 6.96 -11.30 -4.40
CA ALA A 34 6.32 -12.39 -5.12
C ALA A 34 5.42 -11.87 -6.23
N THR A 35 5.24 -12.70 -7.26
CA THR A 35 4.28 -12.48 -8.35
C THR A 35 3.51 -13.77 -8.62
N GLY A 36 2.62 -13.76 -9.61
CA GLY A 36 2.01 -14.98 -10.13
C GLY A 36 2.96 -15.89 -10.93
N ARG A 37 4.25 -15.51 -11.06
CA ARG A 37 5.28 -16.28 -11.75
C ARG A 37 6.18 -17.01 -10.74
N PRO A 38 6.88 -18.08 -11.16
CA PRO A 38 7.91 -18.71 -10.34
C PRO A 38 8.99 -17.71 -9.91
N PRO A 39 9.55 -17.83 -8.68
CA PRO A 39 10.57 -16.91 -8.18
C PRO A 39 11.76 -16.72 -9.12
N ALA A 40 12.26 -17.78 -9.75
CA ALA A 40 13.39 -17.74 -10.69
C ALA A 40 13.14 -16.81 -11.90
N GLU A 41 11.89 -16.60 -12.29
CA GLU A 41 11.57 -15.70 -13.42
C GLU A 41 11.63 -14.22 -13.06
N ILE A 42 11.65 -13.89 -11.76
CA ILE A 42 11.69 -12.49 -11.27
C ILE A 42 13.02 -12.15 -10.57
N GLU A 43 13.93 -13.11 -10.37
CA GLU A 43 15.22 -12.89 -9.70
C GLU A 43 16.03 -11.81 -10.41
N LEU A 44 16.28 -11.96 -11.71
CA LEU A 44 17.04 -10.97 -12.50
C LEU A 44 16.37 -9.60 -12.51
N LEU A 45 15.02 -9.57 -12.59
CA LEU A 45 14.28 -8.31 -12.50
C LEU A 45 14.53 -7.62 -11.16
N LEU A 46 14.50 -8.36 -10.05
CA LEU A 46 14.75 -7.80 -8.72
C LEU A 46 16.20 -7.39 -8.51
N GLU A 47 17.17 -8.15 -9.03
CA GLU A 47 18.59 -7.76 -9.00
C GLU A 47 18.82 -6.38 -9.63
N ILE A 48 18.09 -6.07 -10.71
CA ILE A 48 18.20 -4.80 -11.43
C ILE A 48 17.32 -3.71 -10.80
N MET A 49 16.05 -4.03 -10.50
CA MET A 49 15.03 -3.04 -10.14
C MET A 49 14.90 -2.78 -8.64
N ALA A 50 15.32 -3.73 -7.79
CA ALA A 50 15.27 -3.62 -6.33
C ALA A 50 16.39 -4.46 -5.70
N PRO A 51 17.67 -4.05 -5.89
CA PRO A 51 18.82 -4.81 -5.39
C PRO A 51 18.73 -5.03 -3.88
N GLY A 52 18.78 -6.32 -3.46
CA GLY A 52 18.64 -6.71 -2.05
C GLY A 52 17.27 -7.31 -1.71
N ALA A 53 16.24 -7.08 -2.52
CA ALA A 53 14.96 -7.78 -2.38
C ALA A 53 15.10 -9.26 -2.79
N LYS A 54 14.45 -10.14 -2.03
CA LYS A 54 14.49 -11.59 -2.28
C LYS A 54 13.24 -12.02 -3.06
N ALA A 55 13.43 -12.71 -4.18
CA ALA A 55 12.32 -13.37 -4.88
C ALA A 55 11.76 -14.51 -4.03
N GLY A 56 10.44 -14.69 -4.05
CA GLY A 56 9.77 -15.76 -3.32
C GLY A 56 8.43 -16.14 -3.93
N THR A 57 7.85 -17.23 -3.41
CA THR A 57 6.43 -17.52 -3.66
C THR A 57 5.55 -16.58 -2.83
N ALA A 58 4.29 -16.42 -3.20
CA ALA A 58 3.34 -15.61 -2.43
C ALA A 58 3.22 -16.12 -0.98
N GLU A 59 3.17 -17.45 -0.80
CA GLU A 59 3.13 -18.09 0.51
C GLU A 59 4.34 -17.72 1.37
N ALA A 60 5.54 -17.78 0.79
CA ALA A 60 6.79 -17.44 1.51
C ALA A 60 6.90 -15.95 1.82
N ALA A 61 6.48 -15.09 0.90
CA ALA A 61 6.47 -13.63 1.09
C ALA A 61 5.48 -13.23 2.19
N ILE A 62 4.29 -13.82 2.23
CA ILE A 62 3.28 -13.54 3.26
C ILE A 62 3.69 -14.12 4.62
N ALA A 63 4.09 -15.39 4.66
CA ALA A 63 4.37 -16.08 5.92
C ALA A 63 5.52 -15.43 6.72
N ASN A 64 6.55 -14.95 6.01
CA ASN A 64 7.77 -14.38 6.60
C ASN A 64 7.75 -12.84 6.67
N SER A 65 6.57 -12.23 6.72
CA SER A 65 6.46 -10.78 6.76
C SER A 65 5.48 -10.31 7.83
N ASP A 66 5.80 -9.17 8.41
CA ASP A 66 4.98 -8.47 9.40
C ASP A 66 3.89 -7.65 8.71
N ILE A 67 4.23 -7.07 7.55
CA ILE A 67 3.32 -6.29 6.70
C ILE A 67 3.38 -6.86 5.28
N VAL A 68 2.24 -6.97 4.63
CA VAL A 68 2.11 -7.39 3.23
C VAL A 68 1.57 -6.25 2.38
N LEU A 69 2.29 -5.87 1.32
CA LEU A 69 1.89 -4.82 0.40
C LEU A 69 1.26 -5.44 -0.86
N LEU A 70 0.05 -5.01 -1.21
CA LEU A 70 -0.63 -5.42 -2.44
C LEU A 70 -0.32 -4.41 -3.55
N ALA A 71 0.67 -4.72 -4.38
CA ALA A 71 1.13 -3.90 -5.51
C ALA A 71 0.90 -4.57 -6.87
N LEU A 72 -0.20 -5.31 -6.99
CA LEU A 72 -0.65 -5.98 -8.22
C LEU A 72 -1.76 -5.16 -8.91
N PRO A 73 -2.05 -5.40 -10.20
CA PRO A 73 -3.22 -4.80 -10.84
C PRO A 73 -4.49 -5.16 -10.09
N LEU A 74 -5.38 -4.18 -9.82
CA LEU A 74 -6.59 -4.41 -9.04
C LEU A 74 -7.46 -5.52 -9.62
N SER A 75 -7.55 -5.61 -10.95
CA SER A 75 -8.28 -6.69 -11.65
C SER A 75 -7.81 -8.11 -11.29
N LYS A 76 -6.65 -8.23 -10.65
CA LYS A 76 -6.06 -9.52 -10.21
C LYS A 76 -6.29 -9.82 -8.73
N TYR A 77 -6.98 -8.95 -7.97
CA TYR A 77 -7.13 -9.15 -6.51
C TYR A 77 -7.76 -10.50 -6.15
N ARG A 78 -8.67 -11.03 -7.00
CA ARG A 78 -9.28 -12.37 -6.80
C ARG A 78 -8.32 -13.54 -7.00
N SER A 79 -7.09 -13.33 -7.50
CA SER A 79 -6.05 -14.34 -7.54
C SER A 79 -5.31 -14.51 -6.20
N LEU A 80 -5.54 -13.61 -5.25
CA LEU A 80 -5.03 -13.73 -3.90
C LEU A 80 -5.71 -14.90 -3.17
N LYS A 81 -4.99 -15.48 -2.22
CA LYS A 81 -5.48 -16.56 -1.36
C LYS A 81 -5.84 -15.97 0.01
N PRO A 82 -7.14 -15.73 0.31
CA PRO A 82 -7.56 -15.07 1.55
C PRO A 82 -7.04 -15.76 2.81
N GLU A 83 -6.96 -17.08 2.78
CA GLU A 83 -6.48 -17.91 3.91
C GLU A 83 -5.03 -17.60 4.28
N LEU A 84 -4.19 -17.20 3.34
CA LEU A 84 -2.79 -16.84 3.62
C LEU A 84 -2.66 -15.46 4.26
N LEU A 85 -3.61 -14.58 4.01
CA LEU A 85 -3.63 -13.19 4.50
C LEU A 85 -4.43 -13.03 5.80
N ALA A 86 -5.06 -14.10 6.29
CA ALA A 86 -5.84 -14.07 7.52
C ALA A 86 -4.97 -13.60 8.71
N GLY A 87 -5.43 -12.57 9.42
CA GLY A 87 -4.74 -11.95 10.56
C GLY A 87 -3.48 -11.13 10.21
N LYS A 88 -3.10 -11.04 8.93
CA LYS A 88 -1.97 -10.21 8.49
C LYS A 88 -2.38 -8.75 8.35
N VAL A 89 -1.46 -7.84 8.67
CA VAL A 89 -1.57 -6.44 8.29
C VAL A 89 -1.26 -6.32 6.80
N VAL A 90 -2.24 -5.86 6.04
CA VAL A 90 -2.18 -5.81 4.57
C VAL A 90 -2.37 -4.37 4.11
N VAL A 91 -1.40 -3.82 3.39
CA VAL A 91 -1.51 -2.49 2.79
C VAL A 91 -2.01 -2.62 1.35
N ASP A 92 -3.19 -2.08 1.09
CA ASP A 92 -3.76 -2.00 -0.25
C ASP A 92 -3.29 -0.71 -0.94
N ILE A 93 -2.46 -0.89 -1.97
CA ILE A 93 -1.87 0.18 -2.79
C ILE A 93 -2.54 0.23 -4.17
N MET A 94 -3.37 -0.77 -4.48
CA MET A 94 -3.98 -0.93 -5.80
C MET A 94 -4.96 0.19 -6.11
N ASN A 95 -5.05 0.59 -7.37
CA ASN A 95 -6.03 1.55 -7.84
C ASN A 95 -6.91 0.94 -8.91
N TYR A 96 -8.19 1.28 -8.89
CA TYR A 96 -9.09 1.07 -10.00
C TYR A 96 -8.97 2.21 -11.01
N TRP A 97 -8.68 1.87 -12.25
CA TRP A 97 -8.55 2.82 -13.34
C TRP A 97 -9.27 2.30 -14.58
N ALA A 98 -10.55 2.59 -14.70
CA ALA A 98 -11.43 2.08 -15.77
C ALA A 98 -10.85 2.23 -17.19
N PRO A 99 -10.15 3.32 -17.56
CA PRO A 99 -9.51 3.44 -18.87
C PRO A 99 -8.46 2.36 -19.18
N THR A 100 -7.84 1.77 -18.14
CA THR A 100 -6.82 0.71 -18.30
C THR A 100 -7.36 -0.67 -17.93
N ASP A 101 -8.17 -0.75 -16.87
CA ASP A 101 -8.68 -2.00 -16.31
C ASP A 101 -9.95 -2.49 -17.02
N GLY A 102 -10.59 -1.62 -17.83
CA GLY A 102 -11.94 -1.81 -18.30
C GLY A 102 -12.98 -1.53 -17.20
N THR A 103 -14.24 -1.52 -17.56
CA THR A 103 -15.33 -1.35 -16.60
C THR A 103 -15.53 -2.63 -15.79
N ILE A 104 -15.30 -2.55 -14.49
CA ILE A 104 -15.51 -3.64 -13.53
C ILE A 104 -16.64 -3.23 -12.59
N ALA A 105 -17.83 -3.78 -12.80
CA ALA A 105 -19.07 -3.34 -12.15
C ALA A 105 -18.99 -3.24 -10.62
N GLU A 106 -18.23 -4.10 -9.95
CA GLU A 106 -18.07 -4.09 -8.50
C GLU A 106 -17.31 -2.87 -7.96
N PHE A 107 -16.55 -2.16 -8.83
CA PHE A 107 -15.81 -0.95 -8.49
C PHE A 107 -16.47 0.35 -8.94
N GLU A 108 -17.58 0.27 -9.68
CA GLU A 108 -18.33 1.44 -10.16
C GLU A 108 -19.33 1.99 -9.12
N GLY A 109 -19.37 1.39 -7.93
CA GLY A 109 -20.31 1.77 -6.87
C GLY A 109 -19.80 2.88 -5.95
N VAL A 110 -20.61 3.15 -4.92
CA VAL A 110 -20.29 4.16 -3.88
C VAL A 110 -19.23 3.71 -2.89
N ARG A 111 -18.87 2.42 -2.85
CA ARG A 111 -17.83 1.88 -1.99
C ARG A 111 -16.46 2.12 -2.60
N SER A 112 -15.44 2.31 -1.76
CA SER A 112 -14.06 2.32 -2.24
C SER A 112 -13.65 0.94 -2.77
N SER A 113 -12.68 0.90 -3.68
CA SER A 113 -12.12 -0.38 -4.14
C SER A 113 -11.55 -1.22 -2.98
N SER A 114 -11.01 -0.57 -1.96
CA SER A 114 -10.50 -1.25 -0.76
C SER A 114 -11.58 -1.92 0.08
N GLU A 115 -12.80 -1.35 0.13
CA GLU A 115 -13.92 -2.00 0.81
C GLU A 115 -14.33 -3.29 0.09
N VAL A 116 -14.29 -3.31 -1.24
CA VAL A 116 -14.53 -4.52 -2.06
C VAL A 116 -13.43 -5.56 -1.85
N VAL A 117 -12.16 -5.12 -1.83
CA VAL A 117 -11.02 -6.00 -1.54
C VAL A 117 -11.10 -6.57 -0.13
N GLN A 118 -11.48 -5.75 0.88
CA GLN A 118 -11.64 -6.21 2.27
C GLN A 118 -12.76 -7.25 2.42
N GLU A 119 -13.85 -7.12 1.67
CA GLU A 119 -14.91 -8.13 1.68
C GLU A 119 -14.39 -9.48 1.18
N PHE A 120 -13.56 -9.49 0.14
CA PHE A 120 -12.91 -10.70 -0.36
C PHE A 120 -11.83 -11.23 0.61
N LEU A 121 -11.04 -10.34 1.21
CA LEU A 121 -10.00 -10.66 2.19
C LEU A 121 -10.52 -10.45 3.63
N SER A 122 -11.68 -10.99 3.96
CA SER A 122 -12.46 -10.66 5.15
C SER A 122 -11.72 -10.86 6.49
N ALA A 123 -10.75 -11.76 6.54
CA ALA A 123 -9.94 -12.03 7.73
C ALA A 123 -8.60 -11.27 7.76
N ALA A 124 -8.26 -10.49 6.72
CA ALA A 124 -7.07 -9.65 6.70
C ALA A 124 -7.33 -8.33 7.43
N LEU A 125 -6.28 -7.74 8.01
CA LEU A 125 -6.32 -6.41 8.61
C LEU A 125 -5.90 -5.40 7.53
N LEU A 126 -6.84 -5.06 6.64
CA LEU A 126 -6.58 -4.24 5.46
C LEU A 126 -6.49 -2.75 5.82
N VAL A 127 -5.43 -2.10 5.34
CA VAL A 127 -5.21 -0.66 5.45
C VAL A 127 -4.91 -0.09 4.06
N ARG A 128 -5.62 0.93 3.66
CA ARG A 128 -5.39 1.66 2.42
C ARG A 128 -4.31 2.72 2.64
N SER A 129 -3.27 2.75 1.81
CA SER A 129 -2.26 3.81 1.76
C SER A 129 -1.41 3.72 0.49
N PHE A 130 -0.53 4.71 0.24
CA PHE A 130 0.36 4.83 -0.94
C PHE A 130 -0.35 4.87 -2.31
N ASN A 131 -1.62 4.64 -2.38
CA ASN A 131 -2.40 4.60 -3.63
C ASN A 131 -2.51 5.96 -4.34
N HIS A 132 -2.38 7.04 -3.59
CA HIS A 132 -2.63 8.42 -4.05
C HIS A 132 -1.35 9.20 -4.41
N MET A 133 -0.25 8.48 -4.67
CA MET A 133 0.99 9.05 -5.16
C MET A 133 1.51 8.31 -6.39
N GLY A 134 2.29 8.98 -7.22
CA GLY A 134 2.94 8.39 -8.38
C GLY A 134 4.12 7.48 -7.99
N TYR A 135 4.33 6.40 -8.73
CA TYR A 135 5.43 5.47 -8.43
C TYR A 135 6.83 6.13 -8.53
N HIS A 136 6.98 7.18 -9.32
CA HIS A 136 8.22 7.94 -9.43
C HIS A 136 8.46 8.86 -8.23
N GLU A 137 7.40 9.26 -7.52
CA GLU A 137 7.46 10.12 -6.34
C GLU A 137 7.88 9.34 -5.08
N ILE A 138 7.66 8.01 -5.06
CA ILE A 138 7.85 7.15 -3.87
C ILE A 138 9.26 7.27 -3.26
N GLU A 139 10.28 7.43 -4.07
CA GLU A 139 11.66 7.58 -3.57
C GLU A 139 12.10 9.05 -3.55
N GLU A 140 11.65 9.83 -4.53
CA GLU A 140 12.07 11.23 -4.69
C GLU A 140 11.52 12.15 -3.60
N GLU A 141 10.33 11.86 -3.06
CA GLU A 141 9.67 12.69 -2.05
C GLU A 141 9.82 12.17 -0.62
N ALA A 142 10.52 11.05 -0.41
CA ALA A 142 10.83 10.57 0.93
C ALA A 142 11.79 11.54 1.66
N ARG A 143 11.45 11.95 2.88
CA ARG A 143 12.23 12.91 3.69
C ARG A 143 12.41 12.40 5.11
N PRO A 144 13.50 12.77 5.80
CA PRO A 144 13.68 12.43 7.21
C PRO A 144 12.60 13.07 8.09
N ALA A 145 12.42 12.51 9.28
CA ALA A 145 11.49 13.05 10.25
C ALA A 145 11.85 14.51 10.63
N GLY A 146 10.83 15.38 10.68
CA GLY A 146 10.99 16.79 10.99
C GLY A 146 11.35 17.68 9.80
N ASP A 147 11.49 17.15 8.61
CA ASP A 147 11.68 17.95 7.39
C ASP A 147 10.38 18.71 7.08
N PRO A 148 10.43 20.05 6.85
CA PRO A 148 9.23 20.86 6.60
C PRO A 148 8.53 20.51 5.28
N ASP A 149 9.27 19.95 4.31
CA ASP A 149 8.74 19.54 3.00
C ASP A 149 8.32 18.07 2.97
N ARG A 150 8.21 17.43 4.15
CA ARG A 150 7.81 16.04 4.26
C ARG A 150 6.36 15.86 3.83
N ARG A 151 6.15 15.04 2.78
CA ARG A 151 4.82 14.73 2.26
C ARG A 151 4.02 13.89 3.25
N ALA A 152 2.72 14.18 3.36
CA ALA A 152 1.79 13.38 4.12
C ALA A 152 1.09 12.33 3.24
N LEU A 153 0.88 11.14 3.81
CA LEU A 153 0.09 10.07 3.21
C LEU A 153 -1.10 9.73 4.08
N ALA A 154 -2.28 9.71 3.47
CA ALA A 154 -3.50 9.26 4.14
C ALA A 154 -3.47 7.73 4.34
N ILE A 155 -3.95 7.29 5.51
CA ILE A 155 -4.17 5.88 5.84
C ILE A 155 -5.60 5.67 6.29
N ALA A 156 -6.24 4.58 5.87
CA ALA A 156 -7.58 4.20 6.31
C ALA A 156 -7.69 2.68 6.47
N GLY A 157 -8.34 2.22 7.54
CA GLY A 157 -8.52 0.81 7.82
C GLY A 157 -9.46 0.58 9.00
N ASN A 158 -10.12 -0.56 9.05
CA ASN A 158 -11.12 -0.81 10.10
C ASN A 158 -10.51 -1.16 11.46
N ASP A 159 -9.29 -1.73 11.48
CA ASP A 159 -8.59 -2.07 12.71
C ASP A 159 -7.62 -0.94 13.13
N PRO A 160 -7.81 -0.31 14.31
CA PRO A 160 -6.96 0.78 14.77
C PRO A 160 -5.51 0.37 15.01
N ALA A 161 -5.26 -0.87 15.46
CA ALA A 161 -3.90 -1.36 15.70
C ALA A 161 -3.14 -1.55 14.38
N ALA A 162 -3.81 -2.09 13.36
CA ALA A 162 -3.25 -2.21 12.01
C ALA A 162 -2.94 -0.83 11.40
N ARG A 163 -3.83 0.17 11.58
CA ARG A 163 -3.53 1.55 11.16
C ARG A 163 -2.30 2.11 11.86
N GLY A 164 -2.15 1.85 13.16
CA GLY A 164 -0.95 2.27 13.92
C GLY A 164 0.34 1.63 13.41
N ILE A 165 0.30 0.34 13.06
CA ILE A 165 1.44 -0.39 12.45
C ILE A 165 1.80 0.22 11.09
N VAL A 166 0.79 0.47 10.24
CA VAL A 166 1.01 1.07 8.92
C VAL A 166 1.45 2.53 9.04
N ALA A 167 0.97 3.29 10.02
CA ALA A 167 1.45 4.65 10.29
C ALA A 167 2.95 4.66 10.63
N ALA A 168 3.41 3.75 11.49
CA ALA A 168 4.83 3.62 11.81
C ALA A 168 5.67 3.19 10.59
N PHE A 169 5.12 2.33 9.73
CA PHE A 169 5.75 1.94 8.47
C PHE A 169 5.89 3.14 7.52
N VAL A 170 4.81 3.90 7.31
CA VAL A 170 4.79 5.13 6.49
C VAL A 170 5.82 6.14 7.00
N ASP A 171 5.85 6.36 8.32
CA ASP A 171 6.81 7.27 8.96
C ASP A 171 8.26 6.84 8.73
N ARG A 172 8.57 5.57 8.92
CA ARG A 172 9.91 5.02 8.70
C ARG A 172 10.34 5.09 7.23
N LEU A 173 9.41 5.05 6.29
CA LEU A 173 9.69 5.23 4.86
C LEU A 173 9.89 6.70 4.44
N GLY A 174 9.74 7.67 5.35
CA GLY A 174 10.01 9.06 5.06
C GLY A 174 8.77 9.92 4.76
N TYR A 175 7.60 9.53 5.24
CA TYR A 175 6.33 10.22 5.02
C TYR A 175 5.57 10.46 6.33
N ASP A 176 4.76 11.50 6.38
CA ASP A 176 3.86 11.73 7.49
C ASP A 176 2.58 10.93 7.32
N ALA A 177 2.31 9.99 8.20
CA ALA A 177 1.04 9.28 8.20
C ALA A 177 -0.08 10.14 8.79
N VAL A 178 -1.20 10.27 8.05
CA VAL A 178 -2.42 10.94 8.52
C VAL A 178 -3.56 9.92 8.55
N ASP A 179 -4.05 9.63 9.75
CA ASP A 179 -5.12 8.64 9.97
C ASP A 179 -6.48 9.22 9.56
N ALA A 180 -7.05 8.72 8.48
CA ALA A 180 -8.38 9.06 8.00
C ALA A 180 -9.50 8.25 8.69
N GLY A 181 -9.16 7.29 9.55
CA GLY A 181 -10.13 6.47 10.28
C GLY A 181 -10.51 5.18 9.56
N PRO A 182 -11.81 4.81 9.53
CA PRO A 182 -12.27 3.54 8.98
C PRO A 182 -12.00 3.42 7.48
N LEU A 183 -11.97 2.19 6.97
CA LEU A 183 -11.63 1.90 5.58
C LEU A 183 -12.53 2.63 4.56
N ALA A 184 -13.78 2.88 4.90
CA ALA A 184 -14.70 3.67 4.08
C ALA A 184 -14.18 5.10 3.79
N ALA A 185 -13.37 5.68 4.69
CA ALA A 185 -12.75 6.98 4.47
C ALA A 185 -11.73 6.97 3.31
N SER A 186 -11.27 5.80 2.86
CA SER A 186 -10.35 5.69 1.72
C SER A 186 -10.93 6.23 0.41
N ARG A 187 -12.23 6.46 0.35
CA ARG A 187 -12.89 7.13 -0.79
C ARG A 187 -12.40 8.56 -0.99
N THR A 188 -12.00 9.26 0.09
CA THR A 188 -11.56 10.65 0.02
C THR A 188 -10.21 10.83 -0.65
N PHE A 189 -9.40 9.77 -0.74
CA PHE A 189 -8.10 9.78 -1.39
C PHE A 189 -7.93 8.68 -2.47
N GLY A 190 -9.06 8.22 -3.03
CA GLY A 190 -9.12 7.36 -4.21
C GLY A 190 -8.90 8.11 -5.51
N THR A 191 -8.86 7.39 -6.63
CA THR A 191 -8.75 7.97 -7.97
C THR A 191 -9.86 8.98 -8.23
N GLY A 192 -9.52 10.11 -8.87
CA GLY A 192 -10.48 11.17 -9.19
C GLY A 192 -10.78 12.16 -8.06
N THR A 193 -10.20 11.98 -6.87
CA THR A 193 -10.35 12.93 -5.76
C THR A 193 -9.27 14.01 -5.77
N PRO A 194 -9.47 15.15 -5.09
CA PRO A 194 -8.47 16.21 -4.98
C PRO A 194 -7.17 15.77 -4.27
N ILE A 195 -7.20 14.71 -3.46
CA ILE A 195 -6.01 14.19 -2.77
C ILE A 195 -5.18 13.30 -3.70
N PHE A 196 -5.82 12.64 -4.68
CA PHE A 196 -5.13 11.74 -5.58
C PHE A 196 -4.12 12.47 -6.48
N GLY A 197 -2.83 12.15 -6.34
CA GLY A 197 -1.74 12.77 -7.10
C GLY A 197 -1.30 14.14 -6.58
N ALA A 198 -1.88 14.63 -5.48
CA ALA A 198 -1.45 15.87 -4.86
C ALA A 198 -0.34 15.64 -3.83
N THR A 199 0.55 16.64 -3.69
CA THR A 199 1.59 16.66 -2.66
C THR A 199 1.18 17.61 -1.56
N PHE A 200 0.75 17.09 -0.42
CA PHE A 200 0.34 17.84 0.76
C PHE A 200 1.25 17.54 1.94
N GLY A 201 1.53 18.56 2.76
CA GLY A 201 2.04 18.37 4.11
C GLY A 201 0.92 17.93 5.06
N ARG A 202 1.29 17.53 6.30
CA ARG A 202 0.36 17.00 7.31
C ARG A 202 -0.89 17.84 7.50
N SER A 203 -0.74 19.13 7.82
CA SER A 203 -1.88 20.01 8.15
C SER A 203 -2.85 20.17 6.98
N GLU A 204 -2.35 20.20 5.75
CA GLU A 204 -3.19 20.30 4.57
C GLU A 204 -3.90 18.96 4.28
N MET A 205 -3.21 17.83 4.43
CA MET A 205 -3.84 16.51 4.32
C MET A 205 -4.98 16.33 5.32
N GLU A 206 -4.77 16.71 6.60
CA GLU A 206 -5.81 16.68 7.64
C GLU A 206 -7.02 17.53 7.25
N ARG A 207 -6.79 18.73 6.73
CA ARG A 207 -7.85 19.62 6.24
C ARG A 207 -8.60 18.99 5.05
N MET A 208 -7.89 18.41 4.09
CA MET A 208 -8.50 17.80 2.91
C MET A 208 -9.33 16.55 3.26
N LEU A 209 -8.89 15.76 4.24
CA LEU A 209 -9.63 14.59 4.73
C LEU A 209 -10.88 14.96 5.53
N SER A 210 -10.94 16.16 6.11
CA SER A 210 -12.10 16.65 6.86
C SER A 210 -13.21 17.22 5.95
N VAL A 211 -12.95 17.43 4.67
CA VAL A 211 -13.95 17.89 3.70
C VAL A 211 -14.77 16.68 3.24
N GLU A 212 -16.08 16.72 3.48
CA GLU A 212 -16.97 15.67 2.96
C GLU A 212 -16.84 15.59 1.42
N PRO A 213 -16.75 14.37 0.86
CA PRO A 213 -16.75 14.22 -0.60
C PRO A 213 -18.04 14.84 -1.15
N VAL A 214 -17.90 15.72 -2.13
CA VAL A 214 -19.05 16.24 -2.89
C VAL A 214 -19.74 15.03 -3.54
N ALA A 215 -21.00 14.82 -3.19
CA ALA A 215 -21.84 13.70 -3.64
C ALA A 215 -22.07 13.75 -5.16
#